data_ee1586b1298036c6a821bffa74f10588
#
_entry.id   ee1586b1298036c6a821bffa74f10588
#
_cell.length_a   1.000
_cell.length_b   1.000
_cell.length_c   1.000
_cell.angle_alpha   90.00
_cell.angle_beta   90.00
_cell.angle_gamma   90.00
#
_symmetry.space_group_name_H-M   'P 1'
#
loop_
_entity.id
_entity.type
_entity.pdbx_description
1 polymer ?
#
loop_
_entity_poly.entity_id
_entity_poly.type
_entity_poly.pdbx_seq_one_letter_code
_entity_poly.pdbx_strand_id
1 'polypeptide(L)'
;TLEPSSAASDVYKRQDLPSANPEEVTDDIVNLLGCKSEEVIPASAKTGVGIQEILTAIIDRIPSPEGNIDKPLQALIFDSVYNPFRGIETYFRVINGSIKKGQKIQFIATQKNYIADEIGTLKLTQEPKKEICAGDVGYLITGIKEAKDVKVGDTITNPENPTDVAIEGFEEVKPMVFAGIYPVDTEDYEELRASMEKLKLNDASLVFFPESSAALGFGFRCGFLGMLHLEIIQERLEREFNMPVITTVPNVSYQAFTKKNPEEILWVNNPSDLPDPSALD
;
A
#
# COMPACT_ATOMS: atom_id res chain seq x y z
N THR A 1 11.95 -12.47 -10.22
CA THR A 1 12.37 -13.48 -9.24
C THR A 1 11.32 -13.48 -8.14
N LEU A 2 10.48 -14.54 -8.12
CA LEU A 2 9.55 -14.79 -7.02
C LEU A 2 10.37 -14.80 -5.73
N GLU A 3 9.90 -14.08 -4.71
CA GLU A 3 10.53 -14.13 -3.41
C GLU A 3 10.64 -15.58 -2.92
N PRO A 4 11.75 -15.99 -2.30
CA PRO A 4 11.93 -17.37 -1.83
C PRO A 4 10.76 -17.86 -0.95
N SER A 5 10.10 -16.94 -0.22
CA SER A 5 8.95 -17.26 0.62
C SER A 5 7.71 -17.69 -0.17
N SER A 6 7.46 -17.15 -1.36
CA SER A 6 6.31 -17.54 -2.17
C SER A 6 6.52 -18.90 -2.84
N ALA A 7 7.74 -19.17 -3.30
CA ALA A 7 8.09 -20.47 -3.88
C ALA A 7 8.05 -21.59 -2.84
N ALA A 8 8.57 -21.36 -1.64
CA ALA A 8 8.47 -22.31 -0.53
C ALA A 8 7.00 -22.57 -0.14
N SER A 9 6.19 -21.53 -0.03
CA SER A 9 4.74 -21.66 0.25
C SER A 9 3.99 -22.46 -0.81
N ASP A 10 4.36 -22.35 -2.09
CA ASP A 10 3.70 -23.11 -3.18
C ASP A 10 4.08 -24.59 -3.18
N VAL A 11 5.30 -24.95 -2.84
CA VAL A 11 5.73 -26.35 -2.69
C VAL A 11 4.98 -27.00 -1.52
N TYR A 12 4.76 -26.28 -0.43
CA TYR A 12 4.01 -26.73 0.74
C TYR A 12 2.57 -27.10 0.45
N LYS A 13 1.87 -26.30 -0.33
CA LYS A 13 0.46 -26.51 -0.65
C LYS A 13 0.20 -27.73 -1.54
N ARG A 14 1.25 -28.38 -2.03
CA ARG A 14 1.18 -29.50 -3.01
C ARG A 14 1.88 -30.76 -2.51
N GLN A 15 1.82 -31.03 -1.22
CA GLN A 15 2.43 -32.22 -0.62
C GLN A 15 1.91 -33.55 -1.21
N ASP A 16 0.79 -33.53 -1.91
CA ASP A 16 0.22 -34.65 -2.64
C ASP A 16 0.99 -35.00 -3.93
N LEU A 17 1.95 -34.18 -4.35
CA LEU A 17 2.75 -34.43 -5.53
C LEU A 17 4.01 -35.22 -5.16
N PRO A 18 4.42 -36.20 -6.02
CA PRO A 18 5.63 -36.97 -5.79
C PRO A 18 6.93 -36.15 -5.68
N SER A 19 6.90 -34.92 -6.23
CA SER A 19 8.04 -33.96 -6.22
C SER A 19 8.05 -33.01 -5.04
N ALA A 20 7.12 -33.12 -4.10
CA ALA A 20 6.97 -32.16 -3.01
C ALA A 20 8.07 -32.25 -1.94
N ASN A 21 8.73 -33.42 -1.80
CA ASN A 21 9.81 -33.71 -0.84
C ASN A 21 9.63 -33.01 0.53
N PRO A 22 8.62 -33.40 1.33
CA PRO A 22 8.27 -32.66 2.56
C PRO A 22 9.40 -32.60 3.60
N GLU A 23 10.26 -33.60 3.66
CA GLU A 23 11.35 -33.67 4.63
C GLU A 23 12.42 -32.62 4.32
N GLU A 24 12.90 -32.57 3.08
CA GLU A 24 13.91 -31.59 2.65
C GLU A 24 13.41 -30.14 2.79
N VAL A 25 12.16 -29.91 2.37
CA VAL A 25 11.55 -28.57 2.50
C VAL A 25 11.34 -28.17 3.95
N THR A 26 11.02 -29.11 4.85
CA THR A 26 10.94 -28.85 6.28
C THR A 26 12.30 -28.44 6.84
N ASP A 27 13.36 -29.14 6.47
CA ASP A 27 14.72 -28.79 6.90
C ASP A 27 15.15 -27.43 6.37
N ASP A 28 14.82 -27.09 5.13
CA ASP A 28 15.09 -25.77 4.56
C ASP A 28 14.38 -24.65 5.32
N ILE A 29 13.12 -24.85 5.72
CA ILE A 29 12.36 -23.87 6.51
C ILE A 29 12.93 -23.74 7.90
N VAL A 30 13.24 -24.83 8.57
CA VAL A 30 13.88 -24.82 9.89
C VAL A 30 15.20 -24.03 9.83
N ASN A 31 16.01 -24.25 8.82
CA ASN A 31 17.26 -23.53 8.62
C ASN A 31 17.05 -22.03 8.32
N LEU A 32 16.03 -21.70 7.53
CA LEU A 32 15.74 -20.33 7.13
C LEU A 32 15.13 -19.48 8.26
N LEU A 33 14.16 -20.06 8.99
CA LEU A 33 13.37 -19.34 10.00
C LEU A 33 13.87 -19.56 11.44
N GLY A 34 14.73 -20.55 11.67
CA GLY A 34 15.19 -20.94 13.01
C GLY A 34 14.07 -21.54 13.89
N CYS A 35 12.98 -22.01 13.27
CA CYS A 35 11.86 -22.66 13.97
C CYS A 35 12.15 -24.16 14.22
N LYS A 36 11.29 -24.81 15.02
CA LYS A 36 11.38 -26.25 15.22
C LYS A 36 10.65 -27.00 14.10
N SER A 37 11.13 -28.17 13.73
CA SER A 37 10.50 -29.03 12.72
C SER A 37 9.02 -29.33 13.02
N GLU A 38 8.65 -29.44 14.31
CA GLU A 38 7.29 -29.69 14.78
C GLU A 38 6.33 -28.48 14.55
N GLU A 39 6.88 -27.30 14.30
CA GLU A 39 6.09 -26.09 14.03
C GLU A 39 5.67 -25.97 12.58
N VAL A 40 6.31 -26.77 11.73
CA VAL A 40 6.03 -26.83 10.30
C VAL A 40 4.89 -27.81 10.05
N ILE A 41 3.77 -27.35 9.50
CA ILE A 41 2.57 -28.16 9.24
C ILE A 41 2.49 -28.52 7.77
N PRO A 42 2.74 -29.79 7.40
CA PRO A 42 2.58 -30.22 6.02
C PRO A 42 1.10 -30.21 5.61
N ALA A 43 0.81 -29.64 4.41
CA ALA A 43 -0.58 -29.52 3.97
C ALA A 43 -0.76 -29.71 2.47
N SER A 44 -1.95 -30.16 2.06
CA SER A 44 -2.41 -30.19 0.69
C SER A 44 -3.82 -29.63 0.57
N ALA A 45 -3.98 -28.51 -0.10
CA ALA A 45 -5.29 -27.92 -0.38
C ALA A 45 -6.18 -28.83 -1.24
N LYS A 46 -5.58 -29.67 -2.10
CA LYS A 46 -6.30 -30.60 -2.97
C LYS A 46 -6.90 -31.78 -2.21
N THR A 47 -6.16 -32.34 -1.29
CA THR A 47 -6.58 -33.54 -0.52
C THR A 47 -7.20 -33.19 0.83
N GLY A 48 -7.02 -31.96 1.31
CA GLY A 48 -7.48 -31.51 2.62
C GLY A 48 -6.57 -31.92 3.80
N VAL A 49 -5.46 -32.62 3.52
CA VAL A 49 -4.49 -33.01 4.55
C VAL A 49 -3.85 -31.75 5.15
N GLY A 50 -3.72 -31.69 6.49
CA GLY A 50 -3.11 -30.60 7.25
C GLY A 50 -3.96 -29.33 7.37
N ILE A 51 -5.10 -29.23 6.72
CA ILE A 51 -5.94 -28.01 6.75
C ILE A 51 -6.50 -27.78 8.15
N GLN A 52 -6.99 -28.83 8.81
CA GLN A 52 -7.56 -28.69 10.17
C GLN A 52 -6.46 -28.32 11.18
N GLU A 53 -5.28 -28.85 11.04
CA GLU A 53 -4.12 -28.54 11.88
C GLU A 53 -3.69 -27.10 11.70
N ILE A 54 -3.69 -26.55 10.47
CA ILE A 54 -3.41 -25.15 10.20
C ILE A 54 -4.45 -24.26 10.86
N LEU A 55 -5.74 -24.55 10.69
CA LEU A 55 -6.82 -23.76 11.30
C LEU A 55 -6.73 -23.77 12.82
N THR A 56 -6.45 -24.93 13.43
CA THR A 56 -6.24 -25.05 14.86
C THR A 56 -5.02 -24.25 15.31
N ALA A 57 -3.90 -24.38 14.61
CA ALA A 57 -2.68 -23.61 14.91
C ALA A 57 -2.90 -22.09 14.81
N ILE A 58 -3.71 -21.61 13.88
CA ILE A 58 -4.09 -20.20 13.79
C ILE A 58 -4.83 -19.76 15.04
N ILE A 59 -5.83 -20.54 15.50
CA ILE A 59 -6.62 -20.21 16.68
C ILE A 59 -5.78 -20.24 17.95
N ASP A 60 -4.89 -21.22 18.08
CA ASP A 60 -4.11 -21.45 19.31
C ASP A 60 -2.88 -20.55 19.42
N ARG A 61 -2.25 -20.17 18.28
CA ARG A 61 -0.95 -19.50 18.28
C ARG A 61 -1.03 -18.00 17.95
N ILE A 62 -2.05 -17.56 17.21
CA ILE A 62 -2.21 -16.14 16.86
C ILE A 62 -3.02 -15.45 17.94
N PRO A 63 -2.45 -14.45 18.63
CA PRO A 63 -3.19 -13.71 19.65
C PRO A 63 -4.38 -12.96 19.03
N SER A 64 -5.47 -12.83 19.79
CA SER A 64 -6.60 -11.99 19.39
C SER A 64 -6.16 -10.53 19.29
N PRO A 65 -6.82 -9.72 18.45
CA PRO A 65 -6.52 -8.28 18.35
C PRO A 65 -6.65 -7.60 19.72
N GLU A 66 -5.64 -6.81 20.06
CA GLU A 66 -5.69 -5.94 21.24
C GLU A 66 -6.51 -4.69 20.93
N GLY A 67 -7.25 -4.19 21.92
CA GLY A 67 -8.00 -2.94 21.79
C GLY A 67 -8.99 -2.77 22.95
N ASN A 68 -9.44 -1.53 23.15
CA ASN A 68 -10.41 -1.18 24.18
C ASN A 68 -11.56 -0.39 23.57
N ILE A 69 -12.77 -0.93 23.65
CA ILE A 69 -13.99 -0.33 23.11
C ILE A 69 -14.42 0.95 23.87
N ASP A 70 -14.02 1.09 25.13
CA ASP A 70 -14.40 2.23 25.98
C ASP A 70 -13.48 3.47 25.76
N LYS A 71 -12.39 3.32 25.01
CA LYS A 71 -11.50 4.41 24.66
C LYS A 71 -12.07 5.24 23.49
N PRO A 72 -11.57 6.48 23.27
CA PRO A 72 -11.88 7.25 22.08
C PRO A 72 -11.59 6.47 20.79
N LEU A 73 -12.38 6.75 19.74
CA LEU A 73 -12.17 6.12 18.43
C LEU A 73 -10.77 6.41 17.92
N GLN A 74 -10.06 5.34 17.60
CA GLN A 74 -8.74 5.36 16.99
C GLN A 74 -8.68 4.21 15.97
N ALA A 75 -8.74 4.56 14.68
CA ALA A 75 -8.70 3.58 13.61
C ALA A 75 -7.66 3.97 12.56
N LEU A 76 -6.92 3.00 12.06
CA LEU A 76 -5.86 3.17 11.06
C LEU A 76 -6.39 2.89 9.67
N ILE A 77 -6.21 3.83 8.75
CA ILE A 77 -6.44 3.63 7.33
C ILE A 77 -5.24 2.87 6.76
N PHE A 78 -5.46 1.68 6.20
CA PHE A 78 -4.39 0.89 5.62
C PHE A 78 -4.48 0.75 4.10
N ASP A 79 -5.65 1.06 3.49
CA ASP A 79 -5.84 1.05 2.04
C ASP A 79 -7.04 1.92 1.65
N SER A 80 -7.14 2.30 0.37
CA SER A 80 -8.30 2.99 -0.18
C SER A 80 -8.44 2.73 -1.68
N VAL A 81 -9.67 2.71 -2.17
CA VAL A 81 -9.99 2.44 -3.58
C VAL A 81 -10.95 3.51 -4.09
N TYR A 82 -10.73 3.97 -5.31
CA TYR A 82 -11.64 4.89 -5.96
C TYR A 82 -12.81 4.15 -6.62
N ASN A 83 -14.02 4.50 -6.24
CA ASN A 83 -15.24 4.02 -6.83
C ASN A 83 -15.95 5.19 -7.55
N PRO A 84 -16.22 5.12 -8.87
CA PRO A 84 -16.82 6.22 -9.62
C PRO A 84 -18.21 6.66 -9.11
N PHE A 85 -18.94 5.76 -8.47
CA PHE A 85 -20.31 6.00 -8.00
C PHE A 85 -20.39 6.41 -6.53
N ARG A 86 -19.48 5.91 -5.70
CA ARG A 86 -19.52 6.05 -4.23
C ARG A 86 -18.41 6.96 -3.69
N GLY A 87 -17.49 7.39 -4.55
CA GLY A 87 -16.29 8.13 -4.15
C GLY A 87 -15.20 7.19 -3.63
N ILE A 88 -14.38 7.69 -2.71
CA ILE A 88 -13.28 6.90 -2.16
C ILE A 88 -13.81 5.99 -1.06
N GLU A 89 -13.61 4.70 -1.24
CA GLU A 89 -13.85 3.66 -0.24
C GLU A 89 -12.56 3.44 0.53
N THR A 90 -12.60 3.66 1.84
CA THR A 90 -11.42 3.58 2.71
C THR A 90 -11.47 2.31 3.53
N TYR A 91 -10.39 1.56 3.57
CA TYR A 91 -10.25 0.35 4.40
C TYR A 91 -9.49 0.68 5.67
N PHE A 92 -10.03 0.27 6.81
CA PHE A 92 -9.48 0.65 8.09
C PHE A 92 -9.55 -0.49 9.12
N ARG A 93 -8.68 -0.40 10.12
CA ARG A 93 -8.71 -1.26 11.31
C ARG A 93 -8.98 -0.40 12.53
N VAL A 94 -9.97 -0.77 13.33
CA VAL A 94 -10.24 -0.13 14.61
C VAL A 94 -9.27 -0.66 15.67
N ILE A 95 -8.46 0.22 16.23
CA ILE A 95 -7.53 -0.11 17.32
C ILE A 95 -8.23 0.08 18.67
N ASN A 96 -8.89 1.23 18.85
CA ASN A 96 -9.65 1.54 20.06
C ASN A 96 -11.00 2.15 19.72
N GLY A 97 -11.96 2.06 20.64
CA GLY A 97 -13.28 2.62 20.49
C GLY A 97 -14.16 1.87 19.50
N SER A 98 -15.10 2.58 18.92
CA SER A 98 -16.00 2.09 17.88
C SER A 98 -16.38 3.21 16.91
N ILE A 99 -16.75 2.84 15.69
CA ILE A 99 -17.30 3.73 14.68
C ILE A 99 -18.72 3.29 14.34
N LYS A 100 -19.65 4.26 14.25
CA LYS A 100 -21.06 4.02 13.93
C LYS A 100 -21.44 4.66 12.60
N LYS A 101 -22.36 4.02 11.89
CA LYS A 101 -22.97 4.60 10.69
C LYS A 101 -23.63 5.94 11.04
N GLY A 102 -23.39 6.97 10.23
CA GLY A 102 -23.89 8.31 10.41
C GLY A 102 -23.11 9.18 11.43
N GLN A 103 -22.06 8.63 12.04
CA GLN A 103 -21.22 9.35 13.00
C GLN A 103 -20.31 10.35 12.28
N LYS A 104 -20.06 11.49 12.93
CA LYS A 104 -18.99 12.39 12.50
C LYS A 104 -17.64 11.79 12.83
N ILE A 105 -16.74 11.86 11.87
CA ILE A 105 -15.37 11.39 11.98
C ILE A 105 -14.41 12.47 11.49
N GLN A 106 -13.17 12.40 11.95
CA GLN A 106 -12.08 13.27 11.54
C GLN A 106 -10.88 12.44 11.13
N PHE A 107 -10.26 12.81 10.03
CA PHE A 107 -8.96 12.30 9.62
C PHE A 107 -7.89 13.21 10.21
N ILE A 108 -6.99 12.65 11.04
CA ILE A 108 -6.04 13.46 11.82
C ILE A 108 -5.01 14.16 10.93
N ALA A 109 -4.45 13.50 9.92
CA ALA A 109 -3.43 14.08 9.07
C ALA A 109 -3.97 15.24 8.20
N THR A 110 -5.18 15.10 7.68
CA THR A 110 -5.80 16.13 6.83
C THR A 110 -6.63 17.14 7.61
N GLN A 111 -6.92 16.89 8.90
CA GLN A 111 -7.79 17.69 9.79
C GLN A 111 -9.20 17.92 9.24
N LYS A 112 -9.64 17.07 8.29
CA LYS A 112 -10.96 17.18 7.67
C LYS A 112 -11.98 16.31 8.38
N ASN A 113 -13.21 16.82 8.47
CA ASN A 113 -14.33 16.14 9.08
C ASN A 113 -15.26 15.59 8.01
N TYR A 114 -15.76 14.36 8.22
CA TYR A 114 -16.70 13.68 7.34
C TYR A 114 -17.80 13.01 8.14
N ILE A 115 -18.80 12.50 7.43
CA ILE A 115 -19.83 11.62 8.00
C ILE A 115 -19.57 10.21 7.49
N ALA A 116 -19.61 9.25 8.36
CA ALA A 116 -19.54 7.82 8.01
C ALA A 116 -20.86 7.37 7.41
N ASP A 117 -21.09 7.66 6.13
CA ASP A 117 -22.35 7.38 5.44
C ASP A 117 -22.65 5.89 5.42
N GLU A 118 -21.63 5.08 5.19
CA GLU A 118 -21.71 3.64 5.27
C GLU A 118 -20.42 3.08 5.86
N ILE A 119 -20.58 2.09 6.73
CA ILE A 119 -19.51 1.25 7.27
C ILE A 119 -19.89 -0.21 7.16
N GLY A 120 -18.91 -1.08 7.07
CA GLY A 120 -19.16 -2.52 7.00
C GLY A 120 -17.88 -3.34 7.05
N THR A 121 -18.05 -4.66 6.98
CA THR A 121 -16.95 -5.61 6.90
C THR A 121 -16.82 -6.18 5.50
N LEU A 122 -15.59 -6.59 5.16
CA LEU A 122 -15.30 -7.26 3.89
C LEU A 122 -15.31 -8.77 4.11
N LYS A 123 -16.14 -9.44 3.31
CA LYS A 123 -16.06 -10.88 3.11
C LYS A 123 -15.83 -11.15 1.62
N LEU A 124 -16.58 -12.06 0.99
CA LEU A 124 -16.60 -12.16 -0.48
C LEU A 124 -17.24 -10.92 -1.12
N THR A 125 -18.13 -10.26 -0.38
CA THR A 125 -18.78 -9.00 -0.72
C THR A 125 -18.71 -8.06 0.47
N GLN A 126 -19.00 -6.78 0.24
CA GLN A 126 -19.16 -5.80 1.30
C GLN A 126 -20.45 -6.10 2.10
N GLU A 127 -20.32 -6.23 3.42
CA GLU A 127 -21.43 -6.41 4.34
C GLU A 127 -21.61 -5.17 5.20
N PRO A 128 -22.64 -4.33 4.95
CA PRO A 128 -22.90 -3.15 5.76
C PRO A 128 -23.17 -3.50 7.23
N LYS A 129 -22.63 -2.71 8.13
CA LYS A 129 -22.80 -2.82 9.59
C LYS A 129 -23.33 -1.52 10.17
N LYS A 130 -23.92 -1.59 11.35
CA LYS A 130 -24.32 -0.40 12.11
C LYS A 130 -23.17 0.16 12.93
N GLU A 131 -22.29 -0.71 13.38
CA GLU A 131 -21.14 -0.40 14.22
C GLU A 131 -20.00 -1.36 13.93
N ILE A 132 -18.77 -0.87 14.03
CA ILE A 132 -17.53 -1.64 13.94
C ILE A 132 -16.71 -1.26 15.19
N CYS A 133 -16.18 -2.26 15.88
CA CYS A 133 -15.56 -2.10 17.19
C CYS A 133 -14.04 -2.36 17.15
N ALA A 134 -13.38 -2.05 18.26
CA ALA A 134 -11.96 -2.32 18.47
C ALA A 134 -11.62 -3.79 18.13
N GLY A 135 -10.57 -3.98 17.32
CA GLY A 135 -10.13 -5.26 16.79
C GLY A 135 -10.68 -5.62 15.42
N ASP A 136 -11.77 -4.99 14.98
CA ASP A 136 -12.37 -5.26 13.67
C ASP A 136 -11.63 -4.53 12.54
N VAL A 137 -11.73 -5.12 11.36
CA VAL A 137 -11.32 -4.53 10.08
C VAL A 137 -12.57 -4.28 9.24
N GLY A 138 -12.65 -3.11 8.63
CA GLY A 138 -13.82 -2.74 7.85
C GLY A 138 -13.54 -1.78 6.71
N TYR A 139 -14.61 -1.41 6.03
CA TYR A 139 -14.62 -0.35 5.03
C TYR A 139 -15.50 0.83 5.46
N LEU A 140 -15.18 2.00 4.96
CA LEU A 140 -15.85 3.26 5.24
C LEU A 140 -16.10 4.01 3.93
N ILE A 141 -17.29 4.54 3.78
CA ILE A 141 -17.69 5.40 2.67
C ILE A 141 -18.18 6.71 3.27
N THR A 142 -17.60 7.80 2.78
CA THR A 142 -17.87 9.17 3.24
C THR A 142 -18.20 10.12 2.10
N GLY A 143 -18.32 9.61 0.86
CA GLY A 143 -18.54 10.44 -0.33
C GLY A 143 -17.37 11.34 -0.73
N ILE A 144 -16.17 11.10 -0.20
CA ILE A 144 -14.95 11.83 -0.60
C ILE A 144 -14.64 11.53 -2.07
N LYS A 145 -14.35 12.58 -2.85
CA LYS A 145 -14.05 12.45 -4.28
C LYS A 145 -12.60 12.75 -4.61
N GLU A 146 -11.90 13.51 -3.77
CA GLU A 146 -10.53 13.96 -4.01
C GLU A 146 -9.54 13.05 -3.29
N ALA A 147 -8.63 12.44 -4.06
CA ALA A 147 -7.62 11.53 -3.55
C ALA A 147 -6.72 12.15 -2.47
N LYS A 148 -6.43 13.45 -2.57
CA LYS A 148 -5.60 14.16 -1.58
C LYS A 148 -6.21 14.23 -0.17
N ASP A 149 -7.51 13.95 -0.06
CA ASP A 149 -8.24 14.04 1.21
C ASP A 149 -8.15 12.74 2.03
N VAL A 150 -7.64 11.67 1.44
CA VAL A 150 -7.43 10.38 2.09
C VAL A 150 -5.95 10.02 1.99
N LYS A 151 -5.33 9.76 3.13
CA LYS A 151 -3.94 9.31 3.19
C LYS A 151 -3.90 7.93 3.85
N VAL A 152 -3.29 6.95 3.18
CA VAL A 152 -2.98 5.66 3.79
C VAL A 152 -2.00 5.88 4.95
N GLY A 153 -2.25 5.24 6.09
CA GLY A 153 -1.52 5.51 7.34
C GLY A 153 -2.13 6.60 8.22
N ASP A 154 -3.19 7.29 7.77
CA ASP A 154 -3.89 8.29 8.59
C ASP A 154 -4.74 7.65 9.68
N THR A 155 -5.02 8.39 10.73
CA THR A 155 -5.85 7.97 11.86
C THR A 155 -7.23 8.60 11.76
N ILE A 156 -8.27 7.76 11.89
CA ILE A 156 -9.65 8.20 12.03
C ILE A 156 -9.98 8.33 13.52
N THR A 157 -10.57 9.46 13.89
CA THR A 157 -11.06 9.71 15.25
C THR A 157 -12.47 10.33 15.25
N ASN A 158 -13.08 10.44 16.42
CA ASN A 158 -14.34 11.17 16.60
C ASN A 158 -14.04 12.61 17.02
N PRO A 159 -14.43 13.65 16.26
CA PRO A 159 -14.16 15.05 16.62
C PRO A 159 -14.83 15.51 17.94
N GLU A 160 -15.87 14.81 18.40
CA GLU A 160 -16.55 15.12 19.67
C GLU A 160 -15.83 14.50 20.89
N ASN A 161 -15.06 13.45 20.67
CA ASN A 161 -14.21 12.78 21.67
C ASN A 161 -12.93 12.29 20.97
N PRO A 162 -12.01 13.23 20.61
CA PRO A 162 -10.85 12.89 19.81
C PRO A 162 -9.82 12.09 20.61
N THR A 163 -9.06 11.26 19.90
CA THR A 163 -7.84 10.68 20.47
C THR A 163 -6.72 11.72 20.46
N ASP A 164 -5.94 11.75 21.53
CA ASP A 164 -4.80 12.66 21.66
C ASP A 164 -3.58 12.21 20.85
N VAL A 165 -3.55 10.94 20.45
CA VAL A 165 -2.40 10.33 19.78
C VAL A 165 -2.83 9.71 18.46
N ALA A 166 -2.24 10.20 17.37
CA ALA A 166 -2.33 9.50 16.08
C ALA A 166 -1.62 8.14 16.18
N ILE A 167 -2.16 7.14 15.48
CA ILE A 167 -1.47 5.85 15.34
C ILE A 167 -0.19 6.13 14.54
N GLU A 168 0.94 5.54 14.95
CA GLU A 168 2.13 5.53 14.13
C GLU A 168 1.75 4.89 12.79
N GLY A 169 1.73 5.72 11.76
CA GLY A 169 1.37 5.31 10.41
C GLY A 169 2.49 4.52 9.75
N PHE A 170 2.27 4.16 8.50
CA PHE A 170 3.33 3.55 7.70
C PHE A 170 4.45 4.57 7.45
N GLU A 171 5.70 4.14 7.55
CA GLU A 171 6.84 4.94 7.14
C GLU A 171 6.73 5.27 5.64
N GLU A 172 7.01 6.51 5.28
CA GLU A 172 7.08 6.90 3.88
C GLU A 172 8.28 6.21 3.22
N VAL A 173 7.99 5.28 2.34
CA VAL A 173 9.04 4.55 1.63
C VAL A 173 9.67 5.49 0.59
N LYS A 174 11.00 5.62 0.64
CA LYS A 174 11.74 6.45 -0.30
C LYS A 174 11.87 5.74 -1.65
N PRO A 175 11.53 6.40 -2.75
CA PRO A 175 11.76 5.86 -4.08
C PRO A 175 13.24 5.58 -4.33
N MET A 176 13.51 4.47 -5.01
CA MET A 176 14.88 4.07 -5.39
C MET A 176 15.16 4.25 -6.87
N VAL A 177 14.11 4.24 -7.70
CA VAL A 177 14.20 4.36 -9.16
C VAL A 177 13.27 5.46 -9.62
N PHE A 178 13.74 6.30 -10.53
CA PHE A 178 12.96 7.38 -11.11
C PHE A 178 12.86 7.22 -12.63
N ALA A 179 11.66 7.41 -13.18
CA ALA A 179 11.42 7.45 -14.62
C ALA A 179 10.35 8.49 -14.95
N GLY A 180 10.43 9.04 -16.16
CA GLY A 180 9.35 9.86 -16.70
C GLY A 180 8.24 8.97 -17.24
N ILE A 181 6.99 9.30 -16.97
CA ILE A 181 5.80 8.71 -17.58
C ILE A 181 5.08 9.78 -18.38
N TYR A 182 4.88 9.51 -19.67
CA TYR A 182 4.23 10.42 -20.61
C TYR A 182 3.08 9.70 -21.31
N PRO A 183 1.96 10.39 -21.60
CA PRO A 183 0.91 9.79 -22.40
C PRO A 183 1.40 9.59 -23.84
N VAL A 184 0.86 8.59 -24.53
CA VAL A 184 1.17 8.38 -25.97
C VAL A 184 0.64 9.54 -26.81
N ASP A 185 -0.57 10.02 -26.50
CA ASP A 185 -1.13 11.24 -27.06
C ASP A 185 -0.98 12.39 -26.04
N THR A 186 -0.40 13.50 -26.48
CA THR A 186 -0.16 14.66 -25.60
C THR A 186 -1.44 15.32 -25.11
N GLU A 187 -2.58 15.10 -25.76
CA GLU A 187 -3.88 15.60 -25.33
C GLU A 187 -4.40 14.88 -24.08
N ASP A 188 -3.93 13.65 -23.83
CA ASP A 188 -4.36 12.80 -22.71
C ASP A 188 -3.64 13.14 -21.38
N TYR A 189 -2.89 14.21 -21.29
CA TYR A 189 -2.15 14.58 -20.07
C TYR A 189 -3.02 14.70 -18.82
N GLU A 190 -4.20 15.34 -18.92
CA GLU A 190 -5.11 15.50 -17.79
C GLU A 190 -5.76 14.17 -17.38
N GLU A 191 -6.00 13.27 -18.33
CA GLU A 191 -6.51 11.93 -18.06
C GLU A 191 -5.43 11.05 -17.41
N LEU A 192 -4.19 11.14 -17.85
CA LEU A 192 -3.04 10.50 -17.21
C LEU A 192 -2.90 10.99 -15.77
N ARG A 193 -3.01 12.30 -15.52
CA ARG A 193 -2.96 12.88 -14.19
C ARG A 193 -4.04 12.30 -13.27
N ALA A 194 -5.29 12.27 -13.75
CA ALA A 194 -6.40 11.70 -12.98
C ALA A 194 -6.20 10.21 -12.68
N SER A 195 -5.62 9.46 -13.62
CA SER A 195 -5.29 8.05 -13.45
C SER A 195 -4.18 7.84 -12.42
N MET A 196 -3.14 8.65 -12.45
CA MET A 196 -2.04 8.62 -11.47
C MET A 196 -2.53 8.97 -10.05
N GLU A 197 -3.42 9.96 -9.92
CA GLU A 197 -4.03 10.32 -8.63
C GLU A 197 -4.87 9.17 -8.05
N LYS A 198 -5.61 8.44 -8.90
CA LYS A 198 -6.38 7.25 -8.49
C LYS A 198 -5.47 6.09 -8.09
N LEU A 199 -4.39 5.83 -8.84
CA LEU A 199 -3.41 4.81 -8.50
C LEU A 199 -2.75 5.06 -7.15
N LYS A 200 -2.42 6.32 -6.86
CA LYS A 200 -1.80 6.71 -5.58
C LYS A 200 -2.67 6.39 -4.36
N LEU A 201 -3.98 6.25 -4.51
CA LEU A 201 -4.88 5.90 -3.40
C LEU A 201 -4.57 4.52 -2.81
N ASN A 202 -4.23 3.55 -3.64
CA ASN A 202 -3.92 2.20 -3.20
C ASN A 202 -2.44 1.81 -3.40
N ASP A 203 -1.62 2.78 -3.77
CA ASP A 203 -0.17 2.64 -3.81
C ASP A 203 0.50 3.89 -3.20
N ALA A 204 0.62 3.88 -1.87
CA ALA A 204 1.21 4.98 -1.12
C ALA A 204 2.69 5.22 -1.44
N SER A 205 3.37 4.23 -2.04
CA SER A 205 4.77 4.32 -2.42
C SER A 205 4.99 5.04 -3.75
N LEU A 206 3.94 5.20 -4.57
CA LEU A 206 4.00 5.93 -5.82
C LEU A 206 4.10 7.44 -5.57
N VAL A 207 5.22 8.02 -5.97
CA VAL A 207 5.47 9.46 -5.91
C VAL A 207 5.59 9.99 -7.32
N PHE A 208 4.90 11.09 -7.64
CA PHE A 208 4.99 11.70 -8.96
C PHE A 208 4.90 13.22 -8.91
N PHE A 209 5.62 13.88 -9.81
CA PHE A 209 5.66 15.32 -9.97
C PHE A 209 5.49 15.66 -11.45
N PRO A 210 4.83 16.78 -11.80
CA PRO A 210 4.76 17.24 -13.18
C PRO A 210 6.16 17.42 -13.78
N GLU A 211 6.33 16.96 -15.01
CA GLU A 211 7.57 17.10 -15.77
C GLU A 211 7.21 17.45 -17.22
N SER A 212 8.10 18.13 -17.90
CA SER A 212 7.96 18.40 -19.33
C SER A 212 9.21 17.98 -20.09
N SER A 213 9.01 17.35 -21.25
CA SER A 213 10.07 16.96 -22.17
C SER A 213 9.88 17.69 -23.49
N ALA A 214 10.97 18.18 -24.07
CA ALA A 214 10.93 18.79 -25.39
C ALA A 214 10.48 17.84 -26.53
N ALA A 215 10.69 16.53 -26.33
CA ALA A 215 10.32 15.50 -27.29
C ALA A 215 8.96 14.86 -27.03
N LEU A 216 8.56 14.70 -25.75
CA LEU A 216 7.38 13.94 -25.34
C LEU A 216 6.25 14.83 -24.77
N GLY A 217 6.46 16.14 -24.65
CA GLY A 217 5.47 17.06 -24.10
C GLY A 217 5.37 16.99 -22.57
N PHE A 218 4.15 17.14 -22.05
CA PHE A 218 3.88 17.11 -20.61
C PHE A 218 3.68 15.67 -20.12
N GLY A 219 4.23 15.38 -18.95
CA GLY A 219 4.14 14.08 -18.28
C GLY A 219 4.45 14.20 -16.79
N PHE A 220 4.88 13.10 -16.19
CA PHE A 220 5.21 13.05 -14.78
C PHE A 220 6.56 12.37 -14.55
N ARG A 221 7.38 12.97 -13.70
CA ARG A 221 8.53 12.33 -13.10
C ARG A 221 8.03 11.47 -11.94
N CYS A 222 8.18 10.16 -12.06
CA CYS A 222 7.69 9.20 -11.09
C CYS A 222 8.83 8.52 -10.34
N GLY A 223 8.63 8.33 -9.04
CA GLY A 223 9.51 7.57 -8.17
C GLY A 223 8.91 6.21 -7.84
N PHE A 224 9.72 5.16 -7.94
CA PHE A 224 9.33 3.76 -7.76
C PHE A 224 10.24 3.05 -6.76
N LEU A 225 9.75 1.98 -6.14
CA LEU A 225 10.54 1.12 -5.25
C LEU A 225 11.61 0.31 -5.99
N GLY A 226 11.41 0.09 -7.28
CA GLY A 226 12.32 -0.66 -8.15
C GLY A 226 11.72 -0.85 -9.54
N MET A 227 12.42 -1.60 -10.39
CA MET A 227 12.00 -1.85 -11.77
C MET A 227 10.65 -2.59 -11.87
N LEU A 228 10.44 -3.59 -11.02
CA LEU A 228 9.18 -4.35 -11.00
C LEU A 228 8.00 -3.45 -10.62
N HIS A 229 8.18 -2.52 -9.69
CA HIS A 229 7.15 -1.55 -9.32
C HIS A 229 6.78 -0.64 -10.52
N LEU A 230 7.77 -0.17 -11.28
CA LEU A 230 7.54 0.61 -12.50
C LEU A 230 6.71 -0.18 -13.53
N GLU A 231 7.08 -1.44 -13.78
CA GLU A 231 6.36 -2.32 -14.71
C GLU A 231 4.90 -2.55 -14.27
N ILE A 232 4.68 -2.77 -12.97
CA ILE A 232 3.33 -2.94 -12.41
C ILE A 232 2.50 -1.67 -12.60
N ILE A 233 3.06 -0.49 -12.30
CA ILE A 233 2.34 0.78 -12.47
C ILE A 233 2.01 1.02 -13.95
N GLN A 234 2.93 0.75 -14.85
CA GLN A 234 2.69 0.87 -16.29
C GLN A 234 1.56 -0.07 -16.75
N GLU A 235 1.60 -1.33 -16.33
CA GLU A 235 0.56 -2.31 -16.67
C GLU A 235 -0.80 -1.93 -16.08
N ARG A 236 -0.84 -1.40 -14.86
CA ARG A 236 -2.07 -0.92 -14.23
C ARG A 236 -2.66 0.28 -14.95
N LEU A 237 -1.84 1.25 -15.38
CA LEU A 237 -2.31 2.39 -16.17
C LEU A 237 -2.99 1.91 -17.46
N GLU A 238 -2.39 0.96 -18.15
CA GLU A 238 -2.95 0.42 -19.38
C GLU A 238 -4.24 -0.40 -19.13
N ARG A 239 -4.24 -1.31 -18.14
CA ARG A 239 -5.35 -2.24 -17.91
C ARG A 239 -6.53 -1.63 -17.16
N GLU A 240 -6.26 -0.85 -16.12
CA GLU A 240 -7.33 -0.32 -15.24
C GLU A 240 -7.90 0.99 -15.77
N PHE A 241 -7.08 1.79 -16.46
CA PHE A 241 -7.45 3.14 -16.91
C PHE A 241 -7.46 3.31 -18.44
N ASN A 242 -7.11 2.23 -19.18
CA ASN A 242 -6.96 2.28 -20.65
C ASN A 242 -6.04 3.43 -21.10
N MET A 243 -4.98 3.69 -20.32
CA MET A 243 -4.02 4.79 -20.50
C MET A 243 -2.66 4.21 -20.92
N PRO A 244 -2.39 4.07 -22.23
CA PRO A 244 -1.09 3.65 -22.71
C PRO A 244 -0.07 4.78 -22.49
N VAL A 245 1.10 4.43 -21.97
CA VAL A 245 2.14 5.39 -21.60
C VAL A 245 3.50 5.06 -22.18
N ILE A 246 4.30 6.10 -22.39
CA ILE A 246 5.72 6.01 -22.72
C ILE A 246 6.52 6.22 -21.44
N THR A 247 7.38 5.26 -21.10
CA THR A 247 8.30 5.37 -19.97
C THR A 247 9.70 5.72 -20.47
N THR A 248 10.37 6.65 -19.79
CA THR A 248 11.78 6.95 -20.07
C THR A 248 12.69 5.90 -19.43
N VAL A 249 13.96 5.88 -19.84
CA VAL A 249 14.96 5.01 -19.22
C VAL A 249 15.04 5.32 -17.71
N PRO A 250 14.86 4.31 -16.84
CA PRO A 250 14.92 4.50 -15.40
C PRO A 250 16.31 4.93 -14.95
N ASN A 251 16.38 5.81 -13.96
CA ASN A 251 17.60 6.20 -13.28
C ASN A 251 17.42 6.18 -11.77
N VAL A 252 18.53 6.30 -11.04
CA VAL A 252 18.55 6.34 -9.58
C VAL A 252 18.72 7.78 -9.10
N SER A 253 18.41 8.02 -7.83
CA SER A 253 18.70 9.28 -7.16
C SER A 253 20.20 9.38 -6.87
N TYR A 254 20.79 10.51 -7.16
CA TYR A 254 22.19 10.81 -6.87
C TYR A 254 22.31 11.80 -5.72
N GLN A 255 23.35 11.67 -4.94
CA GLN A 255 23.76 12.68 -3.98
C GLN A 255 24.89 13.51 -4.59
N ALA A 256 24.70 14.80 -4.65
CA ALA A 256 25.71 15.74 -5.11
C ALA A 256 26.14 16.64 -3.94
N PHE A 257 27.43 16.95 -3.90
CA PHE A 257 28.01 17.86 -2.92
C PHE A 257 28.52 19.10 -3.66
N THR A 258 28.20 20.27 -3.14
CA THR A 258 28.66 21.52 -3.76
C THR A 258 29.89 22.07 -3.04
N LYS A 259 30.83 22.63 -3.78
CA LYS A 259 32.01 23.29 -3.19
C LYS A 259 31.68 24.43 -2.23
N LYS A 260 30.52 25.05 -2.38
CA LYS A 260 30.09 26.14 -1.50
C LYS A 260 29.59 25.65 -0.16
N ASN A 261 28.89 24.50 -0.13
CA ASN A 261 28.32 23.90 1.07
C ASN A 261 28.59 22.38 1.05
N PRO A 262 29.80 21.92 1.41
CA PRO A 262 30.16 20.50 1.35
C PRO A 262 29.37 19.61 2.32
N GLU A 263 28.75 20.19 3.33
CA GLU A 263 27.95 19.46 4.33
C GLU A 263 26.49 19.30 3.93
N GLU A 264 26.03 20.04 2.90
CA GLU A 264 24.67 20.01 2.40
C GLU A 264 24.54 19.01 1.27
N ILE A 265 23.75 17.95 1.48
CA ILE A 265 23.48 16.94 0.46
C ILE A 265 22.39 17.45 -0.48
N LEU A 266 22.75 17.65 -1.75
CA LEU A 266 21.79 17.92 -2.81
C LEU A 266 21.35 16.60 -3.43
N TRP A 267 20.06 16.28 -3.34
CA TRP A 267 19.49 15.11 -3.98
C TRP A 267 19.10 15.45 -5.43
N VAL A 268 19.70 14.73 -6.37
CA VAL A 268 19.47 14.91 -7.82
C VAL A 268 18.65 13.72 -8.31
N ASN A 269 17.37 13.93 -8.56
CA ASN A 269 16.44 12.92 -9.05
C ASN A 269 16.19 13.06 -10.57
N ASN A 270 16.54 14.20 -11.13
CA ASN A 270 16.44 14.51 -12.56
C ASN A 270 17.78 15.04 -13.06
N PRO A 271 18.27 14.60 -14.21
CA PRO A 271 19.48 15.16 -14.82
C PRO A 271 19.47 16.69 -15.00
N SER A 272 18.30 17.29 -15.19
CA SER A 272 18.13 18.75 -15.28
C SER A 272 18.39 19.50 -13.97
N ASP A 273 18.33 18.82 -12.83
CA ASP A 273 18.57 19.40 -11.50
C ASP A 273 20.05 19.34 -11.11
N LEU A 274 20.88 18.71 -11.95
CA LEU A 274 22.31 18.62 -11.71
C LEU A 274 22.95 20.00 -11.79
N PRO A 275 23.63 20.50 -10.75
CA PRO A 275 24.36 21.73 -10.80
C PRO A 275 25.46 21.71 -11.85
N ASP A 276 25.93 22.91 -12.26
CA ASP A 276 27.09 23.01 -13.15
C ASP A 276 28.26 22.17 -12.59
N PRO A 277 28.87 21.29 -13.42
CA PRO A 277 29.96 20.43 -12.98
C PRO A 277 31.12 21.17 -12.30
N SER A 278 31.32 22.45 -12.62
CA SER A 278 32.33 23.29 -11.96
C SER A 278 32.01 23.65 -10.51
N ALA A 279 30.74 23.55 -10.10
CA ALA A 279 30.26 23.85 -8.76
C ALA A 279 30.20 22.60 -7.87
N LEU A 280 30.36 21.40 -8.43
CA LEU A 280 30.40 20.13 -7.69
C LEU A 280 31.81 19.86 -7.15
N ASP A 281 31.84 19.16 -6.00
CA ASP A 281 33.08 18.70 -5.37
C ASP A 281 33.49 17.33 -5.91
#